data_ca9a0336a367e0befb42c84d27142d54
#
_entry.id   ca9a0336a367e0befb42c84d27142d54
#
_cell.length_a   1.000
_cell.length_b   1.000
_cell.length_c   1.000
_cell.angle_alpha   90.00
_cell.angle_beta   90.00
_cell.angle_gamma   90.00
#
_symmetry.space_group_name_H-M   'P 1'
#
loop_
_entity.id
_entity.type
_entity.pdbx_description
1 polymer ?
#
loop_
_entity_poly.entity_id
_entity_poly.type
_entity_poly.pdbx_seq_one_letter_code
_entity_poly.pdbx_strand_id
1 'polypeptide(L)'
;ARASQGHVGRARALALDEGARIRRQEILRIPLELRDLASCFVNAANLLEAATEDAVAITAPLDEAESSALRAGYGDTNAPGMTPVRGQLKRSMDAAEKELQRRQKTRSTRAVRDQVDRALIDLMGLYRDVLFIQLLVDLPLINDEMRPQLHRLAESGTPVETLRRLDAVAFARDQIQSSITPLLALESMMVTLKDPSIGVSLR
;
A
#
# COMPACT_ATOMS: atom_id res chain seq x y z
N ALA A 1 3.77 11.29 -16.27
CA ALA A 1 3.11 10.24 -17.07
C ALA A 1 3.76 8.87 -16.89
N ARG A 2 5.10 8.71 -17.02
CA ARG A 2 5.77 7.39 -16.92
C ARG A 2 5.56 6.71 -15.56
N ALA A 3 5.71 7.45 -14.47
CA ALA A 3 5.52 6.96 -13.09
C ALA A 3 4.11 6.41 -12.80
N SER A 4 3.11 6.76 -13.59
CA SER A 4 1.75 6.23 -13.45
C SER A 4 1.53 4.87 -14.11
N GLN A 5 2.48 4.41 -14.93
CA GLN A 5 2.43 3.12 -15.64
C GLN A 5 1.09 2.86 -16.34
N GLY A 6 0.50 3.89 -16.96
CA GLY A 6 -0.78 3.82 -17.67
C GLY A 6 -2.02 4.03 -16.81
N HIS A 7 -1.91 4.11 -15.48
CA HIS A 7 -3.06 4.25 -14.61
C HIS A 7 -3.47 5.74 -14.46
N VAL A 8 -4.63 6.13 -15.03
CA VAL A 8 -5.10 7.53 -15.10
C VAL A 8 -5.27 8.15 -13.70
N GLY A 9 -5.89 7.43 -12.74
CA GLY A 9 -6.07 7.93 -11.37
C GLY A 9 -4.74 8.21 -10.68
N ARG A 10 -3.74 7.35 -10.89
CA ARG A 10 -2.39 7.55 -10.37
C ARG A 10 -1.67 8.72 -11.04
N ALA A 11 -1.84 8.87 -12.36
CA ALA A 11 -1.30 10.03 -13.09
C ALA A 11 -1.83 11.33 -12.51
N ARG A 12 -3.14 11.38 -12.23
CA ARG A 12 -3.80 12.54 -11.62
C ARG A 12 -3.28 12.82 -10.20
N ALA A 13 -3.19 11.78 -9.35
CA ALA A 13 -2.67 11.93 -7.99
C ALA A 13 -1.22 12.48 -8.01
N LEU A 14 -0.33 11.89 -8.78
CA LEU A 14 1.06 12.35 -8.89
C LEU A 14 1.19 13.75 -9.51
N ALA A 15 0.23 14.20 -10.33
CA ALA A 15 0.23 15.54 -10.91
C ALA A 15 -0.25 16.60 -9.92
N LEU A 16 -1.26 16.31 -9.12
CA LEU A 16 -2.00 17.30 -8.32
C LEU A 16 -1.68 17.24 -6.81
N ASP A 17 -1.21 16.10 -6.29
CA ASP A 17 -0.96 15.88 -4.88
C ASP A 17 0.55 15.75 -4.60
N GLU A 18 1.08 16.72 -3.85
CA GLU A 18 2.48 16.73 -3.44
C GLU A 18 2.77 15.60 -2.44
N GLY A 19 1.83 15.31 -1.54
CA GLY A 19 1.94 14.18 -0.63
C GLY A 19 2.12 12.86 -1.36
N ALA A 20 1.39 12.61 -2.43
CA ALA A 20 1.56 11.42 -3.25
C ALA A 20 2.95 11.33 -3.89
N ARG A 21 3.55 12.47 -4.27
CA ARG A 21 4.92 12.51 -4.81
C ARG A 21 5.95 12.21 -3.74
N ILE A 22 5.79 12.80 -2.54
CA ILE A 22 6.69 12.58 -1.40
C ILE A 22 6.66 11.09 -0.99
N ARG A 23 5.47 10.53 -0.77
CA ARG A 23 5.31 9.11 -0.42
C ARG A 23 5.96 8.18 -1.44
N ARG A 24 5.77 8.47 -2.73
CA ARG A 24 6.44 7.70 -3.79
C ARG A 24 7.97 7.79 -3.69
N GLN A 25 8.53 8.96 -3.42
CA GLN A 25 9.96 9.13 -3.26
C GLN A 25 10.51 8.37 -2.05
N GLU A 26 9.78 8.33 -0.94
CA GLU A 26 10.13 7.54 0.25
C GLU A 26 10.17 6.04 -0.08
N ILE A 27 9.18 5.51 -0.78
CA ILE A 27 9.16 4.12 -1.23
C ILE A 27 10.38 3.81 -2.12
N LEU A 28 10.70 4.67 -3.07
CA LEU A 28 11.83 4.48 -3.99
C LEU A 28 13.20 4.58 -3.30
N ARG A 29 13.27 5.15 -2.08
CA ARG A 29 14.50 5.18 -1.26
C ARG A 29 14.73 3.90 -0.46
N ILE A 30 13.70 3.12 -0.19
CA ILE A 30 13.77 1.90 0.63
C ILE A 30 14.97 1.02 0.25
N PRO A 31 15.23 0.67 -1.04
CA PRO A 31 16.35 -0.17 -1.40
C PRO A 31 17.74 0.37 -1.03
N LEU A 32 17.84 1.69 -0.87
CA LEU A 32 19.08 2.37 -0.47
C LEU A 32 19.29 2.39 1.06
N GLU A 33 18.24 2.10 1.82
CA GLU A 33 18.21 2.16 3.28
C GLU A 33 18.32 0.78 3.94
N LEU A 34 18.22 -0.31 3.18
CA LEU A 34 18.32 -1.69 3.68
C LEU A 34 19.77 -2.07 4.01
N ARG A 35 20.23 -1.71 5.21
CA ARG A 35 21.63 -1.94 5.66
C ARG A 35 21.80 -3.27 6.39
N ASP A 36 20.83 -3.63 7.22
CA ASP A 36 20.81 -4.80 8.09
C ASP A 36 19.38 -5.34 8.26
N LEU A 37 19.20 -6.42 9.02
CA LEU A 37 17.88 -6.99 9.27
C LEU A 37 16.96 -6.02 10.04
N ALA A 38 17.51 -5.23 10.95
CA ALA A 38 16.71 -4.27 11.70
C ALA A 38 16.11 -3.22 10.77
N SER A 39 16.89 -2.69 9.82
CA SER A 39 16.40 -1.76 8.80
C SER A 39 15.35 -2.39 7.87
N CYS A 40 15.43 -3.71 7.59
CA CYS A 40 14.40 -4.41 6.83
C CYS A 40 13.05 -4.38 7.57
N PHE A 41 13.02 -4.72 8.85
CA PHE A 41 11.80 -4.72 9.66
C PHE A 41 11.24 -3.31 9.87
N VAL A 42 12.10 -2.33 10.12
CA VAL A 42 11.68 -0.92 10.26
C VAL A 42 11.05 -0.42 8.96
N ASN A 43 11.68 -0.65 7.81
CA ASN A 43 11.13 -0.21 6.52
C ASN A 43 9.83 -0.94 6.17
N ALA A 44 9.67 -2.23 6.52
CA ALA A 44 8.42 -2.96 6.35
C ALA A 44 7.29 -2.36 7.19
N ALA A 45 7.56 -2.06 8.46
CA ALA A 45 6.59 -1.43 9.36
C ALA A 45 6.20 -0.02 8.89
N ASN A 46 7.17 0.82 8.56
CA ASN A 46 6.93 2.18 8.06
C ASN A 46 6.12 2.20 6.76
N LEU A 47 6.40 1.29 5.83
CA LEU A 47 5.63 1.17 4.59
C LEU A 47 4.17 0.80 4.88
N LEU A 48 3.92 -0.14 5.80
CA LEU A 48 2.56 -0.53 6.17
C LEU A 48 1.82 0.58 6.92
N GLU A 49 2.51 1.30 7.81
CA GLU A 49 1.98 2.44 8.54
C GLU A 49 1.54 3.55 7.58
N ALA A 50 2.42 3.98 6.68
CA ALA A 50 2.11 4.99 5.66
C ALA A 50 0.94 4.55 4.75
N ALA A 51 0.90 3.28 4.34
CA ALA A 51 -0.21 2.74 3.56
C ALA A 51 -1.53 2.74 4.34
N THR A 52 -1.48 2.53 5.67
CA THR A 52 -2.64 2.57 6.55
C THR A 52 -3.15 3.99 6.73
N GLU A 53 -2.27 4.96 6.92
CA GLU A 53 -2.62 6.38 7.01
C GLU A 53 -3.29 6.88 5.72
N ASP A 54 -2.72 6.54 4.56
CA ASP A 54 -3.30 6.88 3.26
C ASP A 54 -4.69 6.24 3.06
N ALA A 55 -4.85 4.98 3.48
CA ALA A 55 -6.14 4.30 3.40
C ALA A 55 -7.19 4.96 4.29
N VAL A 56 -6.82 5.36 5.52
CA VAL A 56 -7.70 6.12 6.43
C VAL A 56 -8.07 7.46 5.83
N ALA A 57 -7.12 8.22 5.29
CA ALA A 57 -7.40 9.51 4.67
C ALA A 57 -8.43 9.41 3.52
N ILE A 58 -8.41 8.29 2.77
CA ILE A 58 -9.34 8.03 1.66
C ILE A 58 -10.71 7.58 2.18
N THR A 59 -10.77 6.75 3.22
CA THR A 59 -12.03 6.11 3.66
C THR A 59 -12.79 6.91 4.70
N ALA A 60 -12.10 7.67 5.57
CA ALA A 60 -12.71 8.38 6.68
C ALA A 60 -13.85 9.36 6.29
N PRO A 61 -13.73 10.16 5.21
CA PRO A 61 -14.83 11.07 4.85
C PRO A 61 -16.12 10.32 4.45
N LEU A 62 -15.99 9.17 3.80
CA LEU A 62 -17.12 8.35 3.41
C LEU A 62 -17.71 7.63 4.62
N ASP A 63 -16.86 7.09 5.50
CA ASP A 63 -17.26 6.39 6.71
C ASP A 63 -18.05 7.33 7.64
N GLU A 64 -17.61 8.59 7.79
CA GLU A 64 -18.31 9.61 8.57
C GLU A 64 -19.65 10.00 7.93
N ALA A 65 -19.68 10.20 6.61
CA ALA A 65 -20.92 10.53 5.89
C ALA A 65 -21.97 9.42 6.04
N GLU A 66 -21.58 8.14 5.90
CA GLU A 66 -22.46 6.98 6.09
C GLU A 66 -22.95 6.86 7.53
N SER A 67 -22.06 7.07 8.51
CA SER A 67 -22.40 7.04 9.94
C SER A 67 -23.38 8.16 10.31
N SER A 68 -23.16 9.36 9.79
CA SER A 68 -24.04 10.51 10.00
C SER A 68 -25.42 10.30 9.34
N ALA A 69 -25.45 9.77 8.13
CA ALA A 69 -26.69 9.46 7.40
C ALA A 69 -27.50 8.36 8.15
N LEU A 70 -26.81 7.33 8.68
CA LEU A 70 -27.47 6.29 9.46
C LEU A 70 -28.14 6.88 10.72
N ARG A 71 -27.39 7.70 11.51
CA ARG A 71 -27.93 8.34 12.70
C ARG A 71 -29.11 9.25 12.39
N ALA A 72 -29.02 10.06 11.31
CA ALA A 72 -30.10 10.92 10.88
C ALA A 72 -31.36 10.14 10.46
N GLY A 73 -31.18 8.97 9.82
CA GLY A 73 -32.29 8.12 9.37
C GLY A 73 -33.10 7.49 10.53
N TYR A 74 -32.45 7.22 11.67
CA TYR A 74 -33.13 6.69 12.85
C TYR A 74 -33.73 7.76 13.79
N GLY A 75 -33.41 9.04 13.58
CA GLY A 75 -33.88 10.17 14.39
C GLY A 75 -33.32 10.18 15.83
N ASP A 76 -33.87 11.09 16.67
CA ASP A 76 -33.48 11.13 18.08
C ASP A 76 -34.17 10.02 18.87
N THR A 77 -33.46 8.93 19.08
CA THR A 77 -33.92 7.79 19.90
C THR A 77 -34.10 8.15 21.39
N ASN A 78 -33.76 9.37 21.80
CA ASN A 78 -33.87 9.84 23.17
C ASN A 78 -35.08 10.77 23.44
N ALA A 79 -35.95 11.04 22.43
CA ALA A 79 -37.13 11.87 22.62
C ALA A 79 -38.12 11.31 23.68
N PRO A 80 -38.66 12.09 24.59
CA PRO A 80 -39.56 11.62 25.62
C PRO A 80 -40.91 11.17 25.03
N GLY A 81 -41.41 9.99 25.45
CA GLY A 81 -42.78 9.56 25.18
C GLY A 81 -43.04 8.26 24.44
N MET A 82 -42.00 7.47 24.00
CA MET A 82 -42.19 6.27 23.18
C MET A 82 -41.54 5.00 23.77
N THR A 83 -42.06 4.43 24.85
CA THR A 83 -41.34 3.36 25.58
C THR A 83 -41.31 1.95 24.95
N PRO A 84 -42.32 1.36 24.30
CA PRO A 84 -42.20 0.04 23.66
C PRO A 84 -41.59 0.08 22.26
N VAL A 85 -41.93 1.06 21.46
CA VAL A 85 -41.39 1.29 20.11
C VAL A 85 -39.91 1.66 20.16
N ARG A 86 -39.47 2.36 21.20
CA ARG A 86 -38.09 2.78 21.45
C ARG A 86 -37.12 1.61 21.61
N GLY A 87 -37.50 0.55 22.32
CA GLY A 87 -36.63 -0.63 22.48
C GLY A 87 -36.41 -1.39 21.19
N GLN A 88 -37.41 -1.46 20.31
CA GLN A 88 -37.30 -2.11 19.01
C GLN A 88 -36.50 -1.24 18.03
N LEU A 89 -36.74 0.06 18.01
CA LEU A 89 -36.01 1.02 17.19
C LEU A 89 -34.53 1.04 17.55
N LYS A 90 -34.19 1.05 18.83
CA LYS A 90 -32.83 0.98 19.33
C LYS A 90 -32.11 -0.31 18.88
N ARG A 91 -32.76 -1.48 19.01
CA ARG A 91 -32.20 -2.76 18.54
C ARG A 91 -31.96 -2.76 17.04
N SER A 92 -32.85 -2.17 16.26
CA SER A 92 -32.70 -2.02 14.81
C SER A 92 -31.54 -1.12 14.45
N MET A 93 -31.39 0.01 15.15
CA MET A 93 -30.26 0.94 14.98
C MET A 93 -28.93 0.27 15.33
N ASP A 94 -28.85 -0.41 16.49
CA ASP A 94 -27.62 -1.12 16.91
C ASP A 94 -27.22 -2.21 15.90
N ALA A 95 -28.20 -2.91 15.31
CA ALA A 95 -27.94 -3.91 14.27
C ALA A 95 -27.42 -3.28 12.97
N ALA A 96 -28.04 -2.17 12.54
CA ALA A 96 -27.63 -1.43 11.35
C ALA A 96 -26.22 -0.82 11.54
N GLU A 97 -25.92 -0.31 12.73
CA GLU A 97 -24.60 0.26 13.05
C GLU A 97 -23.51 -0.82 13.01
N LYS A 98 -23.76 -2.00 13.58
CA LYS A 98 -22.83 -3.14 13.50
C LYS A 98 -22.56 -3.58 12.07
N GLU A 99 -23.58 -3.62 11.23
CA GLU A 99 -23.43 -3.99 9.83
C GLU A 99 -22.69 -2.91 9.05
N LEU A 100 -22.92 -1.64 9.32
CA LEU A 100 -22.17 -0.53 8.75
C LEU A 100 -20.70 -0.62 9.13
N GLN A 101 -20.37 -0.78 10.41
CA GLN A 101 -19.00 -0.94 10.92
C GLN A 101 -18.28 -2.12 10.25
N ARG A 102 -18.98 -3.25 10.03
CA ARG A 102 -18.41 -4.40 9.33
C ARG A 102 -18.06 -4.08 7.89
N ARG A 103 -18.91 -3.35 7.17
CA ARG A 103 -18.65 -2.90 5.79
C ARG A 103 -17.50 -1.89 5.74
N GLN A 104 -17.46 -0.93 6.66
CA GLN A 104 -16.39 0.06 6.81
C GLN A 104 -15.05 -0.63 7.08
N LYS A 105 -15.00 -1.59 8.00
CA LYS A 105 -13.79 -2.40 8.28
C LYS A 105 -13.31 -3.16 7.04
N THR A 106 -14.22 -3.77 6.28
CA THR A 106 -13.87 -4.48 5.04
C THR A 106 -13.31 -3.52 3.99
N ARG A 107 -13.90 -2.32 3.84
CA ARG A 107 -13.43 -1.25 2.95
C ARG A 107 -12.03 -0.77 3.36
N SER A 108 -11.82 -0.47 4.64
CA SER A 108 -10.52 -0.07 5.18
C SER A 108 -9.44 -1.11 4.91
N THR A 109 -9.72 -2.38 5.17
CA THR A 109 -8.77 -3.47 4.88
C THR A 109 -8.40 -3.55 3.40
N ARG A 110 -9.36 -3.37 2.50
CA ARG A 110 -9.09 -3.33 1.05
C ARG A 110 -8.27 -2.10 0.67
N ALA A 111 -8.61 -0.93 1.22
CA ALA A 111 -7.88 0.31 0.96
C ALA A 111 -6.40 0.21 1.37
N VAL A 112 -6.11 -0.39 2.53
CA VAL A 112 -4.71 -0.64 2.96
C VAL A 112 -3.98 -1.53 1.96
N ARG A 113 -4.60 -2.63 1.54
CA ARG A 113 -4.00 -3.53 0.54
C ARG A 113 -3.73 -2.82 -0.78
N ASP A 114 -4.65 -1.98 -1.23
CA ASP A 114 -4.50 -1.20 -2.46
C ASP A 114 -3.34 -0.19 -2.36
N GLN A 115 -3.13 0.44 -1.18
CA GLN A 115 -2.00 1.35 -0.97
C GLN A 115 -0.68 0.59 -0.95
N VAL A 116 -0.61 -0.54 -0.25
CA VAL A 116 0.58 -1.41 -0.25
C VAL A 116 0.88 -1.89 -1.67
N ASP A 117 -0.12 -2.36 -2.42
CA ASP A 117 0.07 -2.81 -3.81
C ASP A 117 0.65 -1.71 -4.70
N ARG A 118 0.22 -0.46 -4.54
CA ARG A 118 0.79 0.69 -5.25
C ARG A 118 2.26 0.90 -4.93
N ALA A 119 2.64 0.80 -3.65
CA ALA A 119 4.03 0.90 -3.23
C ALA A 119 4.89 -0.20 -3.85
N LEU A 120 4.39 -1.43 -3.89
CA LEU A 120 5.08 -2.56 -4.49
C LEU A 120 5.24 -2.40 -6.02
N ILE A 121 4.24 -1.84 -6.70
CA ILE A 121 4.36 -1.48 -8.13
C ILE A 121 5.46 -0.43 -8.36
N ASP A 122 5.64 0.53 -7.44
CA ASP A 122 6.73 1.50 -7.52
C ASP A 122 8.11 0.84 -7.39
N LEU A 123 8.26 -0.08 -6.44
CA LEU A 123 9.49 -0.87 -6.26
C LEU A 123 9.77 -1.77 -7.48
N MET A 124 8.75 -2.40 -8.07
CA MET A 124 8.91 -3.14 -9.33
C MET A 124 9.41 -2.24 -10.45
N GLY A 125 8.85 -1.02 -10.58
CA GLY A 125 9.30 -0.04 -11.57
C GLY A 125 10.74 0.39 -11.36
N LEU A 126 11.19 0.52 -10.10
CA LEU A 126 12.58 0.84 -9.78
C LEU A 126 13.53 -0.30 -10.17
N TYR A 127 13.25 -1.53 -9.77
CA TYR A 127 14.10 -2.69 -10.11
C TYR A 127 14.08 -3.02 -11.60
N ARG A 128 12.97 -2.75 -12.31
CA ARG A 128 12.95 -2.80 -13.78
C ARG A 128 13.96 -1.83 -14.38
N ASP A 129 14.00 -0.59 -13.88
CA ASP A 129 14.92 0.42 -14.38
C ASP A 129 16.39 0.06 -14.06
N VAL A 130 16.65 -0.51 -12.87
CA VAL A 130 17.97 -1.06 -12.50
C VAL A 130 18.38 -2.17 -13.48
N LEU A 131 17.48 -3.10 -13.79
CA LEU A 131 17.74 -4.19 -14.72
C LEU A 131 18.05 -3.68 -16.13
N PHE A 132 17.34 -2.63 -16.60
CA PHE A 132 17.60 -2.02 -17.91
C PHE A 132 19.00 -1.41 -17.99
N ILE A 133 19.44 -0.74 -16.92
CA ILE A 133 20.81 -0.19 -16.83
C ILE A 133 21.83 -1.33 -16.85
N GLN A 134 21.62 -2.40 -16.09
CA GLN A 134 22.53 -3.56 -16.03
C GLN A 134 22.66 -4.28 -17.37
N LEU A 135 21.57 -4.38 -18.15
CA LEU A 135 21.51 -5.05 -19.43
C LEU A 135 21.80 -4.12 -20.61
N LEU A 136 22.13 -2.85 -20.35
CA LEU A 136 22.40 -1.81 -21.36
C LEU A 136 21.26 -1.63 -22.35
N VAL A 137 20.00 -1.78 -21.87
CA VAL A 137 18.81 -1.61 -22.69
C VAL A 137 18.48 -0.14 -22.84
N ASP A 138 18.47 0.36 -24.08
CA ASP A 138 18.13 1.77 -24.38
C ASP A 138 16.61 1.97 -24.47
N LEU A 139 15.96 1.92 -23.30
CA LEU A 139 14.53 2.24 -23.14
C LEU A 139 14.34 3.33 -22.08
N PRO A 140 13.28 4.13 -22.22
CA PRO A 140 12.99 5.17 -21.24
C PRO A 140 12.77 4.62 -19.84
N LEU A 141 13.47 5.15 -18.86
CA LEU A 141 13.32 4.80 -17.45
C LEU A 141 11.99 5.37 -16.91
N ILE A 142 11.36 4.63 -15.98
CA ILE A 142 10.17 5.09 -15.25
C ILE A 142 10.57 6.14 -14.21
N ASN A 143 11.72 5.93 -13.55
CA ASN A 143 12.23 6.73 -12.44
C ASN A 143 13.48 7.52 -12.85
N ASP A 144 13.41 8.18 -14.00
CA ASP A 144 14.55 8.91 -14.57
C ASP A 144 15.09 10.03 -13.65
N GLU A 145 14.22 10.58 -12.81
CA GLU A 145 14.57 11.55 -11.76
C GLU A 145 15.55 10.99 -10.71
N MET A 146 15.66 9.68 -10.59
CA MET A 146 16.56 8.97 -9.67
C MET A 146 17.74 8.31 -10.39
N ARG A 147 18.07 8.71 -11.60
CA ARG A 147 19.13 8.10 -12.41
C ARG A 147 20.44 7.82 -11.67
N PRO A 148 21.01 8.76 -10.86
CA PRO A 148 22.24 8.49 -10.10
C PRO A 148 22.08 7.36 -9.08
N GLN A 149 20.93 7.24 -8.45
CA GLN A 149 20.62 6.19 -7.48
C GLN A 149 20.41 4.83 -8.17
N LEU A 150 19.75 4.83 -9.32
CA LEU A 150 19.56 3.64 -10.15
C LEU A 150 20.91 3.08 -10.62
N HIS A 151 21.86 3.92 -11.05
CA HIS A 151 23.20 3.48 -11.42
C HIS A 151 23.93 2.85 -10.22
N ARG A 152 23.87 3.46 -9.04
CA ARG A 152 24.48 2.88 -7.83
C ARG A 152 23.88 1.51 -7.48
N LEU A 153 22.55 1.35 -7.60
CA LEU A 153 21.90 0.06 -7.39
C LEU A 153 22.32 -0.96 -8.47
N ALA A 154 22.46 -0.52 -9.72
CA ALA A 154 22.89 -1.38 -10.82
C ALA A 154 24.32 -1.88 -10.65
N GLU A 155 25.21 -1.04 -10.14
CA GLU A 155 26.62 -1.35 -9.85
C GLU A 155 26.78 -2.26 -8.60
N SER A 156 25.83 -2.22 -7.68
CA SER A 156 25.88 -2.96 -6.42
C SER A 156 25.47 -4.44 -6.51
N GLY A 157 25.07 -4.92 -7.69
CA GLY A 157 24.60 -6.29 -7.87
C GLY A 157 24.55 -6.71 -9.33
N THR A 158 24.10 -7.93 -9.54
CA THR A 158 24.00 -8.57 -10.88
C THR A 158 22.55 -8.54 -11.40
N PRO A 159 22.33 -8.71 -12.73
CA PRO A 159 20.98 -8.83 -13.29
C PRO A 159 20.17 -9.98 -12.66
N VAL A 160 20.82 -11.09 -12.31
CA VAL A 160 20.17 -12.25 -11.67
C VAL A 160 19.66 -11.88 -10.28
N GLU A 161 20.45 -11.15 -9.49
CA GLU A 161 20.01 -10.65 -8.16
C GLU A 161 18.88 -9.64 -8.29
N THR A 162 18.90 -8.78 -9.31
CA THR A 162 17.81 -7.83 -9.59
C THR A 162 16.53 -8.56 -9.97
N LEU A 163 16.59 -9.63 -10.76
CA LEU A 163 15.44 -10.48 -11.05
C LEU A 163 14.86 -11.12 -9.77
N ARG A 164 15.72 -11.66 -8.90
CA ARG A 164 15.27 -12.22 -7.61
C ARG A 164 14.58 -11.18 -6.73
N ARG A 165 15.04 -9.94 -6.75
CA ARG A 165 14.36 -8.82 -6.05
C ARG A 165 12.99 -8.53 -6.66
N LEU A 166 12.88 -8.53 -7.99
CA LEU A 166 11.59 -8.40 -8.69
C LEU A 166 10.63 -9.53 -8.31
N ASP A 167 11.11 -10.77 -8.30
CA ASP A 167 10.32 -11.94 -7.89
C ASP A 167 9.85 -11.83 -6.44
N ALA A 168 10.70 -11.33 -5.53
CA ALA A 168 10.33 -11.12 -4.14
C ALA A 168 9.21 -10.08 -3.99
N VAL A 169 9.25 -8.99 -4.76
CA VAL A 169 8.18 -7.98 -4.76
C VAL A 169 6.89 -8.56 -5.34
N ALA A 170 6.96 -9.30 -6.45
CA ALA A 170 5.80 -9.96 -7.06
C ALA A 170 5.16 -10.97 -6.10
N PHE A 171 6.00 -11.79 -5.44
CA PHE A 171 5.54 -12.76 -4.46
C PHE A 171 4.85 -12.11 -3.24
N ALA A 172 5.41 -11.02 -2.71
CA ALA A 172 4.79 -10.26 -1.63
C ALA A 172 3.40 -9.73 -2.02
N ARG A 173 3.24 -9.25 -3.27
CA ARG A 173 1.94 -8.82 -3.80
C ARG A 173 0.93 -9.95 -3.80
N ASP A 174 1.29 -11.12 -4.28
CA ASP A 174 0.42 -12.30 -4.31
C ASP A 174 0.03 -12.76 -2.90
N GLN A 175 0.98 -12.76 -1.95
CA GLN A 175 0.73 -13.08 -0.55
C GLN A 175 -0.28 -12.15 0.10
N ILE A 176 -0.16 -10.82 -0.11
CA ILE A 176 -1.08 -9.82 0.43
C ILE A 176 -2.49 -10.00 -0.14
N GLN A 177 -2.62 -10.39 -1.40
CA GLN A 177 -3.91 -10.71 -2.00
C GLN A 177 -4.51 -12.01 -1.44
N SER A 178 -3.67 -12.99 -1.10
CA SER A 178 -4.07 -14.31 -0.57
C SER A 178 -4.38 -14.34 0.93
N SER A 179 -4.57 -13.20 1.59
CA SER A 179 -4.95 -13.10 3.00
C SER A 179 -3.82 -13.34 4.03
N ILE A 180 -2.58 -13.32 3.62
CA ILE A 180 -1.44 -13.29 4.54
C ILE A 180 -1.36 -11.90 5.19
N THR A 181 -0.89 -11.84 6.43
CA THR A 181 -0.67 -10.59 7.15
C THR A 181 0.29 -9.69 6.35
N PRO A 182 -0.12 -8.50 5.93
CA PRO A 182 0.71 -7.64 5.08
C PRO A 182 2.11 -7.38 5.64
N LEU A 183 2.22 -7.18 6.96
CA LEU A 183 3.50 -6.96 7.61
C LEU A 183 4.49 -8.12 7.35
N LEU A 184 4.06 -9.36 7.55
CA LEU A 184 4.92 -10.55 7.36
C LEU A 184 5.39 -10.69 5.90
N ALA A 185 4.50 -10.41 4.94
CA ALA A 185 4.85 -10.43 3.52
C ALA A 185 5.89 -9.35 3.19
N LEU A 186 5.72 -8.14 3.75
CA LEU A 186 6.65 -7.03 3.57
C LEU A 186 8.00 -7.30 4.23
N GLU A 187 8.03 -7.83 5.45
CA GLU A 187 9.26 -8.21 6.15
C GLU A 187 10.07 -9.24 5.35
N SER A 188 9.41 -10.31 4.90
CA SER A 188 10.04 -11.33 4.06
C SER A 188 10.59 -10.75 2.77
N MET A 189 9.82 -9.89 2.11
CA MET A 189 10.25 -9.17 0.91
C MET A 189 11.49 -8.31 1.20
N MET A 190 11.47 -7.45 2.25
CA MET A 190 12.59 -6.55 2.57
C MET A 190 13.89 -7.31 2.84
N VAL A 191 13.82 -8.46 3.50
CA VAL A 191 14.98 -9.34 3.72
C VAL A 191 15.57 -9.81 2.38
N THR A 192 14.71 -10.24 1.44
CA THR A 192 15.17 -10.67 0.10
C THR A 192 15.66 -9.49 -0.74
N LEU A 193 15.05 -8.29 -0.62
CA LEU A 193 15.56 -7.09 -1.29
C LEU A 193 16.95 -6.72 -0.83
N LYS A 194 17.25 -6.89 0.46
CA LYS A 194 18.59 -6.67 1.03
C LYS A 194 19.57 -7.73 0.56
N ASP A 195 19.20 -8.99 0.69
CA ASP A 195 20.05 -10.13 0.34
C ASP A 195 19.30 -11.13 -0.53
N PRO A 196 19.42 -11.01 -1.86
CA PRO A 196 18.72 -11.87 -2.80
C PRO A 196 19.21 -13.32 -2.81
N SER A 197 20.26 -13.65 -2.04
CA SER A 197 20.71 -15.05 -1.86
C SER A 197 19.80 -15.84 -0.91
N ILE A 198 19.08 -15.14 -0.01
CA ILE A 198 18.18 -15.73 1.00
C ILE A 198 16.79 -16.03 0.40
N GLY A 199 16.45 -15.49 -0.77
CA GLY A 199 15.12 -15.58 -1.36
C GLY A 199 14.66 -17.01 -1.62
N VAL A 200 13.35 -17.24 -1.40
CA VAL A 200 12.69 -18.51 -1.74
C VAL A 200 12.76 -18.68 -3.26
N SER A 201 13.46 -19.72 -3.72
CA SER A 201 13.43 -20.11 -5.13
C SER A 201 12.00 -20.56 -5.45
N LEU A 202 11.24 -19.73 -6.14
CA LEU A 202 9.97 -20.15 -6.73
C LEU A 202 10.31 -21.27 -7.75
N ARG A 203 10.02 -22.52 -7.38
CA ARG A 203 10.03 -23.67 -8.31
C ARG A 203 8.68 -23.78 -8.98
#